data_2e6d0995fc05cd752dbaf1ecfda6b91a
#
_entry.id   2e6d0995fc05cd752dbaf1ecfda6b91a
#
_cell.length_a   1.000
_cell.length_b   1.000
_cell.length_c   1.000
_cell.angle_alpha   90.00
_cell.angle_beta   90.00
_cell.angle_gamma   90.00
#
_symmetry.space_group_name_H-M   'P 1'
#
loop_
_entity.id
_entity.type
_entity.pdbx_description
1 polymer ?
#
loop_
_entity_poly.entity_id
_entity_poly.type
_entity_poly.pdbx_seq_one_letter_code
_entity_poly.pdbx_strand_id
1 'polypeptide(L)'
;RDVERSRGLGDVYKRQNINWAEALESIGAQVVYGVVGLKTHAKMLLVTRREGRQLRRYGHLSTGNYNVRTAKLYTDLSYLTADEETTADMDGVFNHLASQNRPPKLRKLMLAPFHLHRRMIEKIERVGLAASRGEDARIVAKMNALTDEGLMRALILAGQRGARIDLIVRGACMLAPQVPGVTD
;
A
#
# COMPACT_ATOMS: atom_id res chain seq x y z
N ARG A 1 -32.76 3.08 4.02
CA ARG A 1 -32.49 4.49 3.58
C ARG A 1 -31.01 4.76 3.41
N ASP A 2 -30.12 4.16 4.20
CA ASP A 2 -28.66 4.41 4.10
C ASP A 2 -27.97 3.70 2.93
N VAL A 3 -28.53 2.58 2.47
CA VAL A 3 -28.02 1.81 1.32
C VAL A 3 -28.26 2.54 -0.02
N GLU A 4 -29.35 3.28 -0.15
CA GLU A 4 -29.63 4.06 -1.37
C GLU A 4 -28.75 5.31 -1.49
N ARG A 5 -28.41 5.97 -0.38
CA ARG A 5 -27.47 7.10 -0.38
C ARG A 5 -26.06 6.69 -0.77
N SER A 6 -25.61 5.50 -0.34
CA SER A 6 -24.28 5.00 -0.69
C SER A 6 -24.17 4.60 -2.16
N ARG A 7 -25.25 4.11 -2.79
CA ARG A 7 -25.31 3.81 -4.23
C ARG A 7 -25.21 5.08 -5.08
N GLY A 8 -25.97 6.12 -4.73
CA GLY A 8 -25.93 7.40 -5.47
C GLY A 8 -24.57 8.10 -5.44
N LEU A 9 -23.86 8.08 -4.32
CA LEU A 9 -22.49 8.61 -4.20
C LEU A 9 -21.48 7.79 -5.05
N GLY A 10 -21.59 6.47 -5.06
CA GLY A 10 -20.75 5.61 -5.89
C GLY A 10 -20.89 5.89 -7.40
N ASP A 11 -22.09 6.19 -7.86
CA ASP A 11 -22.37 6.49 -9.27
C ASP A 11 -21.86 7.88 -9.68
N VAL A 12 -21.91 8.86 -8.78
CA VAL A 12 -21.33 10.19 -9.01
C VAL A 12 -19.81 10.12 -9.15
N TYR A 13 -19.12 9.38 -8.28
CA TYR A 13 -17.68 9.18 -8.39
C TYR A 13 -17.28 8.40 -9.65
N LYS A 14 -18.06 7.39 -10.04
CA LYS A 14 -17.83 6.65 -11.28
C LYS A 14 -17.93 7.56 -12.51
N ARG A 15 -18.97 8.40 -12.60
CA ARG A 15 -19.14 9.36 -13.70
C ARG A 15 -18.01 10.39 -13.75
N GLN A 16 -17.58 10.94 -12.62
CA GLN A 16 -16.44 11.85 -12.59
C GLN A 16 -15.15 11.20 -13.06
N ASN A 17 -14.90 9.94 -12.69
CA ASN A 17 -13.71 9.22 -13.15
C ASN A 17 -13.73 8.91 -14.64
N ILE A 18 -14.91 8.61 -15.21
CA ILE A 18 -15.08 8.42 -16.67
C ILE A 18 -14.77 9.72 -17.41
N ASN A 19 -15.31 10.85 -16.97
CA ASN A 19 -15.04 12.16 -17.59
C ASN A 19 -13.56 12.54 -17.56
N TRP A 20 -12.84 12.21 -16.49
CA TRP A 20 -11.40 12.45 -16.39
C TRP A 20 -10.60 11.51 -17.30
N ALA A 21 -11.02 10.26 -17.45
CA ALA A 21 -10.39 9.31 -18.36
C ALA A 21 -10.49 9.81 -19.80
N GLU A 22 -11.70 10.20 -20.24
CA GLU A 22 -11.95 10.76 -21.59
C GLU A 22 -11.13 12.04 -21.82
N ALA A 23 -11.06 12.94 -20.82
CA ALA A 23 -10.26 14.15 -20.93
C ALA A 23 -8.75 13.85 -21.05
N LEU A 24 -8.24 12.86 -20.35
CA LEU A 24 -6.85 12.43 -20.45
C LEU A 24 -6.55 11.76 -21.79
N GLU A 25 -7.44 10.90 -22.26
CA GLU A 25 -7.32 10.24 -23.58
C GLU A 25 -7.33 11.26 -24.72
N SER A 26 -8.14 12.31 -24.64
CA SER A 26 -8.20 13.37 -25.64
C SER A 26 -6.90 14.13 -25.83
N ILE A 27 -6.04 14.15 -24.82
CA ILE A 27 -4.69 14.77 -24.89
C ILE A 27 -3.58 13.75 -25.15
N GLY A 28 -3.95 12.50 -25.51
CA GLY A 28 -3.01 11.44 -25.88
C GLY A 28 -2.48 10.60 -24.73
N ALA A 29 -3.07 10.69 -23.52
CA ALA A 29 -2.71 9.83 -22.44
C ALA A 29 -3.33 8.42 -22.62
N GLN A 30 -2.59 7.39 -22.25
CA GLN A 30 -3.14 6.04 -22.18
C GLN A 30 -3.78 5.83 -20.81
N VAL A 31 -5.07 5.52 -20.78
CA VAL A 31 -5.81 5.22 -19.57
C VAL A 31 -6.03 3.71 -19.43
N VAL A 32 -5.71 3.17 -18.24
CA VAL A 32 -5.91 1.75 -17.92
C VAL A 32 -6.84 1.65 -16.71
N TYR A 33 -7.88 0.86 -16.82
CA TYR A 33 -8.93 0.73 -15.80
C TYR A 33 -8.63 -0.32 -14.72
N GLY A 34 -7.40 -0.79 -14.66
CA GLY A 34 -6.92 -1.76 -13.67
C GLY A 34 -6.91 -3.20 -14.18
N VAL A 35 -6.71 -4.13 -13.28
CA VAL A 35 -6.64 -5.58 -13.56
C VAL A 35 -7.96 -6.23 -13.16
N VAL A 36 -8.51 -7.08 -14.04
CA VAL A 36 -9.77 -7.78 -13.78
C VAL A 36 -9.67 -8.61 -12.50
N GLY A 37 -10.67 -8.48 -11.62
CA GLY A 37 -10.72 -9.20 -10.35
C GLY A 37 -9.85 -8.62 -9.23
N LEU A 38 -9.05 -7.59 -9.49
CA LEU A 38 -8.21 -6.92 -8.49
C LEU A 38 -8.56 -5.44 -8.36
N LYS A 39 -8.47 -4.92 -7.13
CA LYS A 39 -8.62 -3.50 -6.87
C LYS A 39 -7.26 -2.81 -6.95
N THR A 40 -7.10 -1.85 -7.86
CA THR A 40 -5.93 -0.99 -7.90
C THR A 40 -6.03 0.08 -6.81
N HIS A 41 -5.23 -0.04 -5.76
CA HIS A 41 -5.26 0.86 -4.60
C HIS A 41 -3.94 1.60 -4.38
N ALA A 42 -2.91 1.32 -5.14
CA ALA A 42 -1.63 2.02 -5.09
C ALA A 42 -1.77 3.50 -5.48
N LYS A 43 -0.99 4.36 -4.83
CA LYS A 43 -0.85 5.77 -5.16
C LYS A 43 0.59 6.02 -5.52
N MET A 44 0.85 6.06 -6.82
CA MET A 44 2.19 6.21 -7.38
C MET A 44 2.17 7.24 -8.50
N LEU A 45 3.24 8.01 -8.58
CA LEU A 45 3.55 8.86 -9.73
C LEU A 45 5.01 8.58 -10.11
N LEU A 46 5.25 8.36 -11.39
CA LEU A 46 6.60 8.11 -11.90
C LEU A 46 6.86 9.05 -13.08
N VAL A 47 7.92 9.82 -12.98
CA VAL A 47 8.41 10.67 -14.06
C VAL A 47 9.72 10.09 -14.58
N THR A 48 9.77 9.77 -15.87
CA THR A 48 10.99 9.38 -16.56
C THR A 48 11.40 10.50 -17.50
N ARG A 49 12.60 11.02 -17.33
CA ARG A 49 13.14 12.10 -18.15
C ARG A 49 14.56 11.80 -18.62
N ARG A 50 14.91 12.39 -19.75
CA ARG A 50 16.29 12.34 -20.24
C ARG A 50 17.11 13.45 -19.58
N GLU A 51 18.21 13.05 -18.95
CA GLU A 51 19.22 13.95 -18.38
C GLU A 51 20.57 13.65 -19.03
N GLY A 52 20.95 14.51 -19.96
CA GLY A 52 22.11 14.26 -20.81
C GLY A 52 21.90 13.00 -21.67
N ARG A 53 22.74 11.98 -21.47
CA ARG A 53 22.68 10.69 -22.19
C ARG A 53 21.91 9.60 -21.43
N GLN A 54 21.47 9.86 -20.22
CA GLN A 54 20.80 8.87 -19.36
C GLN A 54 19.32 9.15 -19.23
N LEU A 55 18.53 8.09 -19.02
CA LEU A 55 17.15 8.18 -18.55
C LEU A 55 17.15 8.08 -17.04
N ARG A 56 16.58 9.09 -16.38
CA ARG A 56 16.42 9.13 -14.95
C ARG A 56 14.96 9.10 -14.54
N ARG A 57 14.68 8.37 -13.48
CA ARG A 57 13.32 8.23 -12.95
C ARG A 57 13.20 8.93 -11.61
N TYR A 58 12.05 9.56 -11.39
CA TYR A 58 11.67 10.20 -10.14
C TYR A 58 10.31 9.66 -9.74
N GLY A 59 10.24 9.06 -8.57
CA GLY A 59 9.05 8.41 -8.05
C GLY A 59 8.44 9.14 -6.87
N HIS A 60 7.12 9.09 -6.78
CA HIS A 60 6.35 9.46 -5.60
C HIS A 60 5.44 8.30 -5.24
N LEU A 61 5.55 7.82 -3.99
CA LEU A 61 4.69 6.82 -3.39
C LEU A 61 3.92 7.47 -2.24
N SER A 62 2.62 7.20 -2.14
CA SER A 62 1.81 7.78 -1.06
C SER A 62 0.82 6.76 -0.50
N THR A 63 0.49 6.90 0.79
CA THR A 63 -0.64 6.23 1.42
C THR A 63 -1.96 6.92 1.08
N GLY A 64 -1.92 8.22 0.73
CA GLY A 64 -3.08 9.05 0.42
C GLY A 64 -3.40 9.14 -1.07
N ASN A 65 -4.68 9.28 -1.38
CA ASN A 65 -5.15 9.52 -2.74
C ASN A 65 -4.72 10.91 -3.24
N TYR A 66 -4.48 11.04 -4.54
CA TYR A 66 -4.32 12.33 -5.23
C TYR A 66 -5.68 13.04 -5.37
N ASN A 67 -6.28 13.38 -4.25
CA ASN A 67 -7.60 14.01 -4.18
C ASN A 67 -7.60 15.09 -3.09
N VAL A 68 -7.94 16.32 -3.45
CA VAL A 68 -7.88 17.50 -2.57
C VAL A 68 -8.75 17.36 -1.33
N ARG A 69 -9.92 16.72 -1.45
CA ARG A 69 -10.83 16.54 -0.30
C ARG A 69 -10.27 15.55 0.70
N THR A 70 -9.84 14.38 0.23
CA THR A 70 -9.30 13.33 1.12
C THR A 70 -7.95 13.72 1.71
N ALA A 71 -7.13 14.50 0.99
CA ALA A 71 -5.86 15.02 1.49
C ALA A 71 -6.02 15.96 2.70
N LYS A 72 -7.16 16.62 2.83
CA LYS A 72 -7.48 17.46 3.98
C LYS A 72 -8.04 16.70 5.18
N LEU A 73 -8.55 15.48 4.96
CA LEU A 73 -9.22 14.68 5.99
C LEU A 73 -8.28 13.67 6.66
N TYR A 74 -7.26 13.22 5.96
CA TYR A 74 -6.35 12.17 6.40
C TYR A 74 -4.93 12.70 6.58
N THR A 75 -4.22 12.12 7.53
CA THR A 75 -2.78 12.30 7.68
C THR A 75 -2.09 11.15 6.97
N ASP A 76 -1.51 11.45 5.82
CA ASP A 76 -0.86 10.48 4.97
C ASP A 76 0.67 10.65 4.97
N LEU A 77 1.36 9.60 4.55
CA LEU A 77 2.80 9.59 4.34
C LEU A 77 3.09 9.56 2.84
N SER A 78 4.06 10.38 2.43
CA SER A 78 4.55 10.45 1.06
C SER A 78 6.05 10.23 1.01
N TYR A 79 6.50 9.50 0.01
CA TYR A 79 7.91 9.22 -0.22
C TYR A 79 8.30 9.62 -1.63
N LEU A 80 9.16 10.63 -1.72
CA LEU A 80 9.77 11.09 -2.97
C LEU A 80 11.16 10.46 -3.10
N THR A 81 11.44 9.88 -4.26
CA THR A 81 12.70 9.15 -4.46
C THR A 81 13.19 9.22 -5.90
N ALA A 82 14.52 9.21 -6.06
CA ALA A 82 15.20 8.95 -7.32
C ALA A 82 16.08 7.69 -7.25
N ASP A 83 15.87 6.85 -6.21
CA ASP A 83 16.56 5.57 -6.08
C ASP A 83 16.23 4.66 -7.28
N GLU A 84 17.29 4.18 -7.94
CA GLU A 84 17.17 3.45 -9.20
C GLU A 84 16.39 2.14 -9.04
N GLU A 85 16.61 1.40 -7.96
CA GLU A 85 15.93 0.13 -7.71
C GLU A 85 14.44 0.34 -7.41
N THR A 86 14.11 1.31 -6.56
CA THR A 86 12.72 1.64 -6.21
C THR A 86 11.95 2.15 -7.43
N THR A 87 12.55 3.04 -8.21
CA THR A 87 11.88 3.60 -9.41
C THR A 87 11.79 2.59 -10.55
N ALA A 88 12.74 1.63 -10.66
CA ALA A 88 12.63 0.50 -11.58
C ALA A 88 11.49 -0.44 -11.18
N ASP A 89 11.31 -0.69 -9.88
CA ASP A 89 10.18 -1.47 -9.38
C ASP A 89 8.84 -0.79 -9.68
N MET A 90 8.76 0.55 -9.51
CA MET A 90 7.56 1.33 -9.87
C MET A 90 7.24 1.21 -11.36
N ASP A 91 8.23 1.33 -12.22
CA ASP A 91 8.10 1.14 -13.67
C ASP A 91 7.57 -0.27 -13.99
N GLY A 92 8.12 -1.29 -13.34
CA GLY A 92 7.63 -2.67 -13.44
C GLY A 92 6.15 -2.83 -13.04
N VAL A 93 5.70 -2.13 -11.99
CA VAL A 93 4.29 -2.14 -11.58
C VAL A 93 3.40 -1.44 -12.61
N PHE A 94 3.79 -0.29 -13.15
CA PHE A 94 3.05 0.39 -14.22
C PHE A 94 2.93 -0.49 -15.47
N ASN A 95 4.02 -1.12 -15.89
CA ASN A 95 4.02 -2.05 -17.02
C ASN A 95 3.10 -3.26 -16.79
N HIS A 96 3.07 -3.81 -15.57
CA HIS A 96 2.16 -4.89 -15.19
C HIS A 96 0.69 -4.45 -15.27
N LEU A 97 0.37 -3.25 -14.78
CA LEU A 97 -0.99 -2.70 -14.85
C LEU A 97 -1.43 -2.44 -16.29
N ALA A 98 -0.52 -1.94 -17.15
CA ALA A 98 -0.83 -1.63 -18.54
C ALA A 98 -0.97 -2.86 -19.43
N SER A 99 -0.13 -3.88 -19.23
CA SER A 99 -0.07 -5.06 -20.11
C SER A 99 -0.80 -6.28 -19.56
N GLN A 100 -1.17 -6.26 -18.27
CA GLN A 100 -1.77 -7.39 -17.52
C GLN A 100 -0.92 -8.69 -17.58
N ASN A 101 0.36 -8.55 -17.84
CA ASN A 101 1.33 -9.64 -17.84
C ASN A 101 1.60 -10.17 -16.42
N ARG A 102 2.49 -11.17 -16.32
CA ARG A 102 2.92 -11.70 -15.01
C ARG A 102 3.42 -10.58 -14.10
N PRO A 103 3.13 -10.67 -12.78
CA PRO A 103 3.62 -9.68 -11.82
C PRO A 103 5.15 -9.60 -11.87
N PRO A 104 5.72 -8.38 -11.81
CA PRO A 104 7.16 -8.18 -11.92
C PRO A 104 7.88 -8.75 -10.70
N LYS A 105 9.14 -9.15 -10.90
CA LYS A 105 10.04 -9.43 -9.79
C LYS A 105 10.53 -8.11 -9.22
N LEU A 106 10.07 -7.76 -8.03
CA LEU A 106 10.41 -6.52 -7.35
C LEU A 106 11.55 -6.73 -6.34
N ARG A 107 12.44 -5.75 -6.24
CA ARG A 107 13.58 -5.75 -5.32
C ARG A 107 13.26 -5.04 -4.01
N LYS A 108 12.70 -3.85 -4.08
CA LYS A 108 12.40 -2.96 -2.94
C LYS A 108 10.92 -2.96 -2.59
N LEU A 109 10.04 -2.87 -3.59
CA LEU A 109 8.61 -2.80 -3.39
C LEU A 109 8.00 -4.18 -3.11
N MET A 110 6.86 -4.15 -2.44
CA MET A 110 6.04 -5.33 -2.16
C MET A 110 4.65 -5.11 -2.75
N LEU A 111 4.29 -5.91 -3.75
CA LEU A 111 3.02 -5.81 -4.47
C LEU A 111 1.99 -6.80 -3.93
N ALA A 112 0.81 -6.31 -3.55
CA ALA A 112 -0.35 -7.13 -3.25
C ALA A 112 -1.10 -7.49 -4.57
N PRO A 113 -1.70 -8.69 -4.64
CA PRO A 113 -1.74 -9.78 -3.66
C PRO A 113 -0.52 -10.73 -3.74
N PHE A 114 0.46 -10.46 -4.59
CA PHE A 114 1.50 -11.43 -4.98
C PHE A 114 2.59 -11.64 -3.93
N HIS A 115 3.06 -10.54 -3.29
CA HIS A 115 4.24 -10.62 -2.41
C HIS A 115 4.02 -9.98 -1.04
N LEU A 116 3.14 -8.98 -0.93
CA LEU A 116 3.04 -8.12 0.25
C LEU A 116 2.75 -8.92 1.51
N HIS A 117 1.72 -9.77 1.51
CA HIS A 117 1.29 -10.53 2.68
C HIS A 117 2.42 -11.40 3.25
N ARG A 118 3.00 -12.26 2.43
CA ARG A 118 4.10 -13.14 2.84
C ARG A 118 5.31 -12.34 3.36
N ARG A 119 5.72 -11.29 2.64
CA ARG A 119 6.87 -10.47 3.04
C ARG A 119 6.63 -9.66 4.32
N MET A 120 5.38 -9.29 4.61
CA MET A 120 5.03 -8.65 5.87
C MET A 120 5.17 -9.63 7.04
N ILE A 121 4.67 -10.85 6.89
CA ILE A 121 4.85 -11.92 7.90
C ILE A 121 6.35 -12.17 8.15
N GLU A 122 7.15 -12.37 7.10
CA GLU A 122 8.60 -12.58 7.20
C GLU A 122 9.31 -11.43 7.95
N LYS A 123 8.87 -10.18 7.74
CA LYS A 123 9.41 -9.02 8.47
C LYS A 123 9.04 -9.03 9.95
N ILE A 124 7.78 -9.33 10.27
CA ILE A 124 7.30 -9.41 11.66
C ILE A 124 8.04 -10.53 12.41
N GLU A 125 8.15 -11.71 11.81
CA GLU A 125 8.88 -12.86 12.36
C GLU A 125 10.34 -12.53 12.64
N ARG A 126 11.00 -11.80 11.72
CA ARG A 126 12.39 -11.37 11.91
C ARG A 126 12.56 -10.42 13.11
N VAL A 127 11.60 -9.51 13.32
CA VAL A 127 11.61 -8.64 14.51
C VAL A 127 11.40 -9.46 15.78
N GLY A 128 10.46 -10.42 15.79
CA GLY A 128 10.27 -11.33 16.90
C GLY A 128 11.50 -12.19 17.22
N LEU A 129 12.23 -12.65 16.20
CA LEU A 129 13.49 -13.37 16.39
C LEU A 129 14.60 -12.47 16.95
N ALA A 130 14.66 -11.21 16.57
CA ALA A 130 15.59 -10.24 17.15
C ALA A 130 15.28 -10.03 18.65
N ALA A 131 14.00 -9.84 18.99
CA ALA A 131 13.56 -9.73 20.38
C ALA A 131 13.95 -10.94 21.24
N SER A 132 13.76 -12.17 20.71
CA SER A 132 14.14 -13.39 21.46
C SER A 132 15.64 -13.54 21.72
N ARG A 133 16.48 -12.77 21.01
CA ARG A 133 17.93 -12.68 21.27
C ARG A 133 18.31 -11.53 22.21
N GLY A 134 17.31 -10.81 22.76
CA GLY A 134 17.54 -9.65 23.64
C GLY A 134 17.87 -8.35 22.88
N GLU A 135 17.68 -8.31 21.57
CA GLU A 135 17.88 -7.08 20.79
C GLU A 135 16.69 -6.13 21.01
N ASP A 136 16.93 -4.80 20.95
CA ASP A 136 15.84 -3.82 20.97
C ASP A 136 15.02 -3.95 19.69
N ALA A 137 13.82 -4.53 19.80
CA ALA A 137 12.97 -4.91 18.70
C ALA A 137 11.60 -4.26 18.80
N ARG A 138 11.24 -3.44 17.80
CA ARG A 138 9.98 -2.69 17.80
C ARG A 138 9.28 -2.76 16.46
N ILE A 139 7.95 -2.86 16.50
CA ILE A 139 7.04 -2.70 15.36
C ILE A 139 6.13 -1.52 15.65
N VAL A 140 6.05 -0.58 14.72
CA VAL A 140 5.03 0.49 14.72
C VAL A 140 4.27 0.38 13.41
N ALA A 141 2.96 0.16 13.49
CA ALA A 141 2.14 -0.01 12.31
C ALA A 141 0.84 0.79 12.38
N LYS A 142 0.58 1.59 11.34
CA LYS A 142 -0.67 2.34 11.16
C LYS A 142 -1.42 1.80 9.96
N MET A 143 -2.70 1.44 10.15
CA MET A 143 -3.51 0.84 9.10
C MET A 143 -5.01 1.15 9.26
N ASN A 144 -5.76 0.96 8.18
CA ASN A 144 -7.21 1.15 8.23
C ASN A 144 -7.92 0.05 9.02
N ALA A 145 -7.50 -1.20 8.83
CA ALA A 145 -8.09 -2.36 9.47
C ALA A 145 -7.03 -3.45 9.68
N LEU A 146 -7.21 -4.26 10.72
CA LEU A 146 -6.41 -5.45 11.02
C LEU A 146 -7.37 -6.62 11.23
N THR A 147 -7.57 -7.41 10.17
CA THR A 147 -8.52 -8.54 10.13
C THR A 147 -7.92 -9.81 9.54
N ASP A 148 -6.66 -9.75 9.10
CA ASP A 148 -5.95 -10.90 8.55
C ASP A 148 -5.38 -11.77 9.67
N GLU A 149 -5.83 -13.03 9.72
CA GLU A 149 -5.44 -13.98 10.76
C GLU A 149 -3.94 -14.26 10.78
N GLY A 150 -3.31 -14.40 9.61
CA GLY A 150 -1.88 -14.69 9.48
C GLY A 150 -1.01 -13.57 10.05
N LEU A 151 -1.37 -12.31 9.73
CA LEU A 151 -0.67 -11.14 10.27
C LEU A 151 -0.87 -10.99 11.78
N MET A 152 -2.11 -11.21 12.28
CA MET A 152 -2.37 -11.14 13.72
C MET A 152 -1.60 -12.22 14.50
N ARG A 153 -1.56 -13.46 14.01
CA ARG A 153 -0.75 -14.54 14.61
C ARG A 153 0.73 -14.19 14.64
N ALA A 154 1.27 -13.65 13.55
CA ALA A 154 2.67 -13.25 13.49
C ALA A 154 2.99 -12.13 14.49
N LEU A 155 2.09 -11.13 14.64
CA LEU A 155 2.25 -10.05 15.61
C LEU A 155 2.21 -10.58 17.05
N ILE A 156 1.24 -11.44 17.41
CA ILE A 156 1.15 -12.06 18.73
C ILE A 156 2.46 -12.81 19.05
N LEU A 157 2.92 -13.66 18.14
CA LEU A 157 4.14 -14.43 18.35
C LEU A 157 5.39 -13.53 18.50
N ALA A 158 5.45 -12.42 17.76
CA ALA A 158 6.54 -11.46 17.92
C ALA A 158 6.50 -10.76 19.28
N GLY A 159 5.30 -10.37 19.77
CA GLY A 159 5.09 -9.81 21.11
C GLY A 159 5.48 -10.81 22.20
N GLN A 160 5.04 -12.07 22.14
CA GLN A 160 5.40 -13.13 23.06
C GLN A 160 6.91 -13.41 23.11
N ARG A 161 7.64 -13.08 22.05
CA ARG A 161 9.11 -13.14 21.99
C ARG A 161 9.80 -11.91 22.54
N GLY A 162 9.04 -10.91 23.02
CA GLY A 162 9.57 -9.68 23.64
C GLY A 162 9.64 -8.48 22.70
N ALA A 163 9.12 -8.55 21.47
CA ALA A 163 9.06 -7.37 20.60
C ALA A 163 8.01 -6.37 21.13
N ARG A 164 8.36 -5.09 21.17
CA ARG A 164 7.40 -4.03 21.47
C ARG A 164 6.58 -3.70 20.21
N ILE A 165 5.25 -3.73 20.32
CA ILE A 165 4.34 -3.56 19.19
C ILE A 165 3.33 -2.46 19.46
N ASP A 166 3.37 -1.41 18.64
CA ASP A 166 2.43 -0.29 18.68
C ASP A 166 1.57 -0.32 17.43
N LEU A 167 0.27 -0.54 17.58
CA LEU A 167 -0.68 -0.60 16.48
C LEU A 167 -1.63 0.60 16.51
N ILE A 168 -1.77 1.30 15.40
CA ILE A 168 -2.73 2.38 15.20
C ILE A 168 -3.73 1.93 14.15
N VAL A 169 -4.86 1.38 14.61
CA VAL A 169 -5.91 0.85 13.72
C VAL A 169 -7.12 1.77 13.77
N ARG A 170 -7.50 2.32 12.63
CA ARG A 170 -8.54 3.34 12.51
C ARG A 170 -9.97 2.77 12.40
N GLY A 171 -10.10 1.56 11.88
CA GLY A 171 -11.39 0.88 11.64
C GLY A 171 -11.45 -0.48 12.32
N ALA A 172 -11.90 -1.51 11.60
CA ALA A 172 -12.05 -2.85 12.15
C ALA A 172 -10.71 -3.42 12.63
N CYS A 173 -10.68 -3.89 13.88
CA CYS A 173 -9.56 -4.59 14.47
C CYS A 173 -10.09 -5.86 15.14
N MET A 174 -9.58 -7.02 14.71
CA MET A 174 -9.95 -8.31 15.32
C MET A 174 -8.94 -8.75 16.39
N LEU A 175 -7.85 -7.99 16.59
CA LEU A 175 -6.90 -8.21 17.67
C LEU A 175 -7.33 -7.40 18.89
N ALA A 176 -7.74 -8.07 19.95
CA ALA A 176 -8.10 -7.42 21.19
C ALA A 176 -6.85 -6.90 21.91
N PRO A 177 -6.83 -5.64 22.38
CA PRO A 177 -5.72 -5.12 23.17
C PRO A 177 -5.81 -5.61 24.61
N GLN A 178 -4.70 -5.55 25.34
CA GLN A 178 -4.63 -5.83 26.79
C GLN A 178 -5.16 -7.22 27.19
N VAL A 179 -4.90 -8.24 26.39
CA VAL A 179 -5.18 -9.63 26.74
C VAL A 179 -3.91 -10.21 27.38
N PRO A 180 -3.91 -10.51 28.70
CA PRO A 180 -2.74 -10.98 29.43
C PRO A 180 -2.01 -12.14 28.74
N GLY A 181 -0.70 -12.04 28.55
CA GLY A 181 0.13 -13.04 27.88
C GLY A 181 -0.06 -13.12 26.36
N VAL A 182 -0.87 -12.23 25.77
CA VAL A 182 -1.15 -12.20 24.32
C VAL A 182 -0.91 -10.81 23.74
N THR A 183 -1.52 -9.77 24.33
CA THR A 183 -1.46 -8.38 23.83
C THR A 183 -1.37 -7.40 25.01
N ASP A 184 -0.36 -7.55 25.87
CA ASP A 184 -0.10 -6.70 27.03
C ASP A 184 0.32 -5.28 26.64
#